data_9dc298712c27009f6731829f9135e856
#
_entry.id   9dc298712c27009f6731829f9135e856
#
_cell.length_a   1.000
_cell.length_b   1.000
_cell.length_c   1.000
_cell.angle_alpha   90.00
_cell.angle_beta   90.00
_cell.angle_gamma   90.00
#
_symmetry.space_group_name_H-M   'P 1'
#
loop_
_entity.id
_entity.type
_entity.pdbx_description
1 polymer ?
#
loop_
_entity_poly.entity_id
_entity_poly.type
_entity_poly.pdbx_seq_one_letter_code
_entity_poly.pdbx_strand_id
1 'polypeptide(L)'
;MTLRRKSREFALQMLFEWDLGQQKPAQVEKHFWKSAKAVESTRKFARQLFEGAVEQAESNDKLVAKLAQNWKFDRLAAVDRNILRLAIYELRAGTAPVKVVLDEAIELAKKFSSEDAPAFLNGVLDAAAKQLESAE
;
A
#
# COMPACT_ATOMS: atom_id res chain seq x y z
N MET A 1 6.52 -1.29 -18.31
CA MET A 1 5.85 -0.97 -17.03
C MET A 1 4.63 -0.12 -17.31
N THR A 2 3.49 -0.45 -16.70
CA THR A 2 2.28 0.32 -16.89
C THR A 2 2.33 1.61 -16.06
N LEU A 3 1.55 2.61 -16.48
CA LEU A 3 1.47 3.87 -15.73
C LEU A 3 0.91 3.64 -14.33
N ARG A 4 -0.06 2.72 -14.17
CA ARG A 4 -0.62 2.41 -12.86
C ARG A 4 0.39 1.72 -11.94
N ARG A 5 1.23 0.83 -12.48
CA ARG A 5 2.30 0.22 -11.69
C ARG A 5 3.27 1.28 -11.17
N LYS A 6 3.62 2.24 -12.02
CA LYS A 6 4.50 3.35 -11.61
C LYS A 6 3.84 4.20 -10.52
N SER A 7 2.55 4.46 -10.64
CA SER A 7 1.80 5.19 -9.60
C SER A 7 1.84 4.47 -8.26
N ARG A 8 1.71 3.14 -8.28
CA ARG A 8 1.77 2.34 -7.05
C ARG A 8 3.15 2.40 -6.41
N GLU A 9 4.20 2.38 -7.23
CA GLU A 9 5.57 2.52 -6.70
C GLU A 9 5.77 3.87 -6.03
N PHE A 10 5.30 4.95 -6.66
CA PHE A 10 5.40 6.29 -6.07
C PHE A 10 4.59 6.39 -4.77
N ALA A 11 3.37 5.85 -4.78
CA ALA A 11 2.53 5.87 -3.57
C ALA A 11 3.20 5.12 -2.43
N LEU A 12 3.81 3.97 -2.71
CA LEU A 12 4.54 3.21 -1.69
C LEU A 12 5.70 4.01 -1.12
N GLN A 13 6.46 4.70 -1.97
CA GLN A 13 7.58 5.52 -1.52
C GLN A 13 7.10 6.66 -0.63
N MET A 14 6.00 7.32 -0.99
CA MET A 14 5.42 8.39 -0.17
C MET A 14 4.89 7.86 1.16
N LEU A 15 4.26 6.69 1.16
CA LEU A 15 3.79 6.06 2.40
C LEU A 15 4.95 5.74 3.33
N PHE A 16 6.04 5.23 2.79
CA PHE A 16 7.23 4.92 3.56
C PHE A 16 7.79 6.20 4.22
N GLU A 17 7.90 7.29 3.48
CA GLU A 17 8.37 8.57 4.02
C GLU A 17 7.41 9.10 5.10
N TRP A 18 6.12 9.01 4.85
CA TRP A 18 5.11 9.43 5.81
C TRP A 18 5.18 8.64 7.10
N ASP A 19 5.30 7.32 6.99
CA ASP A 19 5.30 6.42 8.13
C ASP A 19 6.53 6.65 9.03
N LEU A 20 7.70 6.78 8.43
CA LEU A 20 8.94 6.90 9.18
C LEU A 20 9.26 8.34 9.58
N GLY A 21 8.86 9.31 8.76
CA GLY A 21 9.21 10.71 8.97
C GLY A 21 8.22 11.48 9.83
N GLN A 22 7.04 10.92 10.07
CA GLN A 22 5.98 11.56 10.87
C GLN A 22 5.59 12.95 10.39
N GLN A 23 5.72 13.19 9.09
CA GLN A 23 5.32 14.46 8.48
C GLN A 23 3.86 14.40 8.05
N LYS A 24 3.25 15.57 7.90
CA LYS A 24 1.90 15.65 7.35
C LYS A 24 1.89 15.17 5.89
N PRO A 25 0.82 14.50 5.43
CA PRO A 25 0.76 14.00 4.04
C PRO A 25 1.04 15.07 2.99
N ALA A 26 0.51 16.28 3.15
CA ALA A 26 0.74 17.35 2.19
C ALA A 26 2.22 17.73 2.08
N GLN A 27 2.95 17.65 3.19
CA GLN A 27 4.39 17.94 3.20
C GLN A 27 5.17 16.84 2.49
N VAL A 28 4.78 15.59 2.70
CA VAL A 28 5.39 14.44 2.02
C VAL A 28 5.22 14.58 0.51
N GLU A 29 4.01 14.87 0.05
CA GLU A 29 3.73 15.05 -1.37
C GLU A 29 4.53 16.20 -1.98
N LYS A 30 4.55 17.34 -1.30
CA LYS A 30 5.28 18.51 -1.78
C LYS A 30 6.76 18.21 -1.95
N HIS A 31 7.34 17.55 -0.96
CA HIS A 31 8.75 17.17 -1.00
C HIS A 31 9.03 16.12 -2.08
N PHE A 32 8.18 15.09 -2.15
CA PHE A 32 8.37 13.98 -3.08
C PHE A 32 8.40 14.45 -4.54
N TRP A 33 7.44 15.29 -4.92
CA TRP A 33 7.32 15.72 -6.32
C TRP A 33 8.36 16.77 -6.75
N LYS A 34 9.19 17.25 -5.83
CA LYS A 34 10.33 18.10 -6.20
C LYS A 34 11.36 17.33 -7.01
N SER A 35 11.57 16.05 -6.71
CA SER A 35 12.60 15.24 -7.36
C SER A 35 12.01 14.15 -8.26
N ALA A 36 10.85 13.63 -7.92
CA ALA A 36 10.20 12.60 -8.74
C ALA A 36 9.45 13.26 -9.89
N LYS A 37 9.59 12.69 -11.07
CA LYS A 37 8.93 13.21 -12.27
C LYS A 37 8.03 12.15 -12.86
N ALA A 38 6.82 12.55 -13.25
CA ALA A 38 5.87 11.66 -13.87
C ALA A 38 4.84 12.49 -14.64
N VAL A 39 4.20 11.84 -15.62
CA VAL A 39 3.09 12.48 -16.34
C VAL A 39 1.91 12.69 -15.39
N GLU A 40 1.05 13.63 -15.72
CA GLU A 40 -0.04 14.06 -14.83
C GLU A 40 -0.95 12.90 -14.39
N SER A 41 -1.31 12.01 -15.30
CA SER A 41 -2.18 10.88 -14.94
C SER A 41 -1.53 9.94 -13.92
N THR A 42 -0.23 9.72 -14.04
CA THR A 42 0.53 8.92 -13.08
C THR A 42 0.57 9.60 -11.71
N ARG A 43 0.84 10.90 -11.69
CA ARG A 43 0.87 11.67 -10.44
C ARG A 43 -0.50 11.69 -9.76
N LYS A 44 -1.55 11.89 -10.53
CA LYS A 44 -2.92 11.95 -10.00
C LYS A 44 -3.29 10.63 -9.32
N PHE A 45 -3.03 9.50 -9.97
CA PHE A 45 -3.34 8.20 -9.37
C PHE A 45 -2.45 7.91 -8.16
N ALA A 46 -1.16 8.25 -8.23
CA ALA A 46 -0.25 8.08 -7.09
C ALA A 46 -0.73 8.88 -5.87
N ARG A 47 -1.20 10.11 -6.07
CA ARG A 47 -1.74 10.94 -4.99
C ARG A 47 -3.02 10.34 -4.41
N GLN A 48 -3.92 9.88 -5.27
CA GLN A 48 -5.15 9.21 -4.81
C GLN A 48 -4.82 8.02 -3.91
N LEU A 49 -3.90 7.18 -4.35
CA LEU A 49 -3.50 5.99 -3.60
C LEU A 49 -2.86 6.37 -2.27
N PHE A 50 -1.94 7.31 -2.29
CA PHE A 50 -1.24 7.74 -1.09
C PHE A 50 -2.21 8.36 -0.08
N GLU A 51 -3.00 9.34 -0.51
CA GLU A 51 -3.92 10.04 0.38
C GLU A 51 -4.98 9.11 0.94
N GLY A 52 -5.52 8.22 0.11
CA GLY A 52 -6.50 7.24 0.57
C GLY A 52 -5.93 6.24 1.56
N ALA A 53 -4.72 5.76 1.31
CA ALA A 53 -4.06 4.83 2.22
C ALA A 53 -3.73 5.49 3.57
N VAL A 54 -3.30 6.74 3.56
CA VAL A 54 -3.06 7.50 4.81
C VAL A 54 -4.35 7.69 5.58
N GLU A 55 -5.42 8.09 4.90
CA GLU A 55 -6.72 8.34 5.54
C GLU A 55 -7.26 7.09 6.20
N GLN A 56 -7.07 5.92 5.58
CA GLN A 56 -7.59 4.65 6.09
C GLN A 56 -6.58 3.90 6.96
N ALA A 57 -5.39 4.44 7.20
CA ALA A 57 -4.30 3.71 7.83
C ALA A 57 -4.69 3.10 9.18
N GLU A 58 -5.35 3.86 10.04
CA GLU A 58 -5.73 3.36 11.36
C GLU A 58 -6.66 2.14 11.26
N SER A 59 -7.68 2.23 10.43
CA SER A 59 -8.63 1.15 10.22
C SER A 59 -7.97 -0.06 9.56
N ASN A 60 -7.14 0.17 8.56
CA ASN A 60 -6.49 -0.91 7.82
C ASN A 60 -5.41 -1.59 8.66
N ASP A 61 -4.71 -0.84 9.52
CA ASP A 61 -3.74 -1.42 10.45
C ASP A 61 -4.40 -2.36 11.45
N LYS A 62 -5.59 -2.01 11.93
CA LYS A 62 -6.36 -2.88 12.82
C LYS A 62 -6.77 -4.18 12.13
N LEU A 63 -7.15 -4.08 10.86
CA LEU A 63 -7.50 -5.27 10.07
C LEU A 63 -6.27 -6.18 9.90
N VAL A 64 -5.11 -5.61 9.57
CA VAL A 64 -3.88 -6.38 9.42
C VAL A 64 -3.50 -7.07 10.74
N ALA A 65 -3.59 -6.34 11.85
CA ALA A 65 -3.26 -6.89 13.16
C ALA A 65 -4.14 -8.10 13.50
N LYS A 66 -5.40 -8.06 13.10
CA LYS A 66 -6.34 -9.17 13.29
C LYS A 66 -6.00 -10.37 12.42
N LEU A 67 -5.59 -10.12 11.17
CA LEU A 67 -5.37 -11.19 10.19
C LEU A 67 -3.97 -11.81 10.27
N ALA A 68 -2.98 -11.03 10.67
CA ALA A 68 -1.59 -11.48 10.77
C ALA A 68 -1.33 -12.06 12.17
N GLN A 69 -1.97 -13.19 12.48
CA GLN A 69 -2.04 -13.75 13.83
C GLN A 69 -0.70 -14.00 14.52
N ASN A 70 0.33 -14.36 13.76
CA ASN A 70 1.64 -14.70 14.31
C ASN A 70 2.64 -13.53 14.23
N TRP A 71 2.18 -12.36 13.80
CA TRP A 71 3.05 -11.20 13.61
C TRP A 71 2.41 -9.98 14.24
N LYS A 72 3.16 -9.28 15.09
CA LYS A 72 2.70 -7.99 15.59
C LYS A 72 2.89 -6.95 14.51
N PHE A 73 1.88 -6.13 14.28
CA PHE A 73 1.90 -5.11 13.23
C PHE A 73 3.13 -4.19 13.33
N ASP A 74 3.48 -3.79 14.55
CA ASP A 74 4.62 -2.89 14.79
C ASP A 74 5.98 -3.54 14.54
N ARG A 75 6.03 -4.86 14.41
CA ARG A 75 7.26 -5.60 14.08
C ARG A 75 7.42 -5.86 12.59
N LEU A 76 6.42 -5.54 11.81
CA LEU A 76 6.53 -5.67 10.36
C LEU A 76 7.54 -4.66 9.82
N ALA A 77 8.29 -5.06 8.81
CA ALA A 77 9.15 -4.11 8.09
C ALA A 77 8.28 -2.97 7.55
N ALA A 78 8.80 -1.76 7.60
CA ALA A 78 8.04 -0.59 7.14
C ALA A 78 7.55 -0.73 5.70
N VAL A 79 8.35 -1.34 4.84
CA VAL A 79 7.95 -1.58 3.45
C VAL A 79 6.72 -2.48 3.40
N ASP A 80 6.74 -3.60 4.14
CA ASP A 80 5.64 -4.57 4.15
C ASP A 80 4.37 -3.95 4.71
N ARG A 81 4.50 -3.21 5.81
CA ARG A 81 3.39 -2.51 6.44
C ARG A 81 2.71 -1.57 5.46
N ASN A 82 3.50 -0.85 4.70
CA ASN A 82 2.96 0.13 3.76
C ASN A 82 2.43 -0.50 2.48
N ILE A 83 2.98 -1.64 2.04
CA ILE A 83 2.38 -2.41 0.96
C ILE A 83 0.97 -2.88 1.36
N LEU A 84 0.81 -3.35 2.60
CA LEU A 84 -0.48 -3.77 3.11
C LEU A 84 -1.47 -2.61 3.16
N ARG A 85 -1.05 -1.46 3.66
CA ARG A 85 -1.90 -0.25 3.70
C ARG A 85 -2.39 0.14 2.32
N LEU A 86 -1.48 0.14 1.36
CA LEU A 86 -1.79 0.50 -0.02
C LEU A 86 -2.77 -0.49 -0.66
N ALA A 87 -2.46 -1.78 -0.55
CA ALA A 87 -3.29 -2.82 -1.18
C ALA A 87 -4.69 -2.88 -0.55
N ILE A 88 -4.81 -2.76 0.76
CA ILE A 88 -6.12 -2.79 1.41
C ILE A 88 -6.94 -1.57 1.01
N TYR A 89 -6.31 -0.41 0.89
CA TYR A 89 -7.00 0.76 0.34
C TYR A 89 -7.56 0.45 -1.04
N GLU A 90 -6.76 -0.14 -1.93
CA GLU A 90 -7.21 -0.46 -3.28
C GLU A 90 -8.34 -1.48 -3.29
N LEU A 91 -8.28 -2.48 -2.40
CA LEU A 91 -9.37 -3.45 -2.27
C LEU A 91 -10.68 -2.78 -1.86
N ARG A 92 -10.62 -1.85 -0.91
CA ARG A 92 -11.81 -1.12 -0.45
C ARG A 92 -12.34 -0.15 -1.50
N ALA A 93 -11.45 0.52 -2.20
CA ALA A 93 -11.82 1.51 -3.20
C ALA A 93 -12.24 0.91 -4.54
N GLY A 94 -11.90 -0.35 -4.79
CA GLY A 94 -12.23 -1.00 -6.05
C GLY A 94 -11.49 -0.41 -7.24
N THR A 95 -10.24 0.00 -7.03
CA THR A 95 -9.41 0.62 -8.08
C THR A 95 -9.09 -0.35 -9.23
N ALA A 96 -9.13 -1.66 -8.94
CA ALA A 96 -8.84 -2.72 -9.89
C ALA A 96 -9.47 -4.01 -9.36
N PRO A 97 -9.60 -5.05 -10.21
CA PRO A 97 -10.07 -6.37 -9.73
C PRO A 97 -9.18 -6.89 -8.61
N VAL A 98 -9.76 -7.65 -7.68
CA VAL A 98 -9.04 -8.18 -6.52
C VAL A 98 -7.74 -8.86 -6.92
N LYS A 99 -7.78 -9.74 -7.92
CA LYS A 99 -6.59 -10.46 -8.36
C LYS A 99 -5.47 -9.51 -8.80
N VAL A 100 -5.83 -8.44 -9.50
CA VAL A 100 -4.85 -7.45 -9.96
C VAL A 100 -4.22 -6.74 -8.77
N VAL A 101 -5.03 -6.34 -7.78
CA VAL A 101 -4.51 -5.67 -6.57
C VAL A 101 -3.52 -6.60 -5.85
N LEU A 102 -3.87 -7.86 -5.66
CA LEU A 102 -2.99 -8.82 -5.00
C LEU A 102 -1.70 -9.04 -5.80
N ASP A 103 -1.80 -9.25 -7.10
CA ASP A 103 -0.63 -9.47 -7.95
C ASP A 103 0.32 -8.26 -7.93
N GLU A 104 -0.23 -7.04 -7.96
CA GLU A 104 0.59 -5.82 -7.94
C GLU A 104 1.26 -5.62 -6.57
N ALA A 105 0.58 -5.96 -5.47
CA ALA A 105 1.19 -5.91 -4.14
C ALA A 105 2.38 -6.87 -4.06
N ILE A 106 2.25 -8.06 -4.63
CA ILE A 106 3.32 -9.05 -4.64
C ILE A 106 4.50 -8.56 -5.49
N GLU A 107 4.23 -7.92 -6.62
CA GLU A 107 5.30 -7.33 -7.44
C GLU A 107 6.06 -6.23 -6.67
N LEU A 108 5.35 -5.41 -5.90
CA LEU A 108 6.00 -4.41 -5.04
C LEU A 108 6.89 -5.10 -3.99
N ALA A 109 6.40 -6.17 -3.38
CA ALA A 109 7.17 -6.92 -2.39
C ALA A 109 8.44 -7.52 -3.00
N LYS A 110 8.35 -8.08 -4.19
CA LYS A 110 9.51 -8.64 -4.89
C LYS A 110 10.55 -7.57 -5.20
N LYS A 111 10.11 -6.35 -5.51
CA LYS A 111 11.01 -5.27 -5.87
C LYS A 111 11.64 -4.58 -4.67
N PHE A 112 10.89 -4.38 -3.59
CA PHE A 112 11.30 -3.51 -2.50
C PHE A 112 11.49 -4.21 -1.15
N SER A 113 11.08 -5.45 -0.99
CA SER A 113 11.12 -6.12 0.30
C SER A 113 12.00 -7.37 0.29
N SER A 114 11.94 -8.15 1.38
CA SER A 114 12.73 -9.36 1.55
C SER A 114 12.18 -10.51 0.72
N GLU A 115 12.99 -11.54 0.54
CA GLU A 115 12.63 -12.73 -0.24
C GLU A 115 11.38 -13.44 0.31
N ASP A 116 11.20 -13.40 1.63
CA ASP A 116 10.06 -14.07 2.29
C ASP A 116 8.77 -13.24 2.27
N ALA A 117 8.87 -11.96 1.98
CA ALA A 117 7.72 -11.06 2.07
C ALA A 117 6.57 -11.41 1.13
N PRO A 118 6.80 -11.79 -0.15
CA PRO A 118 5.69 -12.06 -1.06
C PRO A 118 4.72 -13.12 -0.54
N ALA A 119 5.22 -14.22 0.01
CA ALA A 119 4.35 -15.30 0.51
C ALA A 119 3.53 -14.83 1.72
N PHE A 120 4.17 -14.12 2.65
CA PHE A 120 3.50 -13.58 3.83
C PHE A 120 2.40 -12.58 3.43
N LEU A 121 2.74 -11.62 2.58
CA LEU A 121 1.80 -10.58 2.16
C LEU A 121 0.63 -11.18 1.39
N ASN A 122 0.89 -12.17 0.54
CA ASN A 122 -0.17 -12.82 -0.21
C ASN A 122 -1.20 -13.47 0.73
N GLY A 123 -0.73 -14.14 1.78
CA GLY A 123 -1.62 -14.76 2.76
C GLY A 123 -2.50 -13.74 3.48
N VAL A 124 -1.90 -12.66 3.94
CA VAL A 124 -2.64 -11.61 4.66
C VAL A 124 -3.64 -10.93 3.73
N LEU A 125 -3.22 -10.60 2.50
CA LEU A 125 -4.09 -9.90 1.56
C LEU A 125 -5.21 -10.77 1.03
N ASP A 126 -4.98 -12.05 0.85
CA ASP A 126 -6.04 -12.97 0.46
C ASP A 126 -7.12 -13.04 1.55
N ALA A 127 -6.70 -13.13 2.81
CA ALA A 127 -7.63 -13.11 3.95
C ALA A 127 -8.37 -11.78 4.03
N ALA A 128 -7.68 -10.66 3.81
CA ALA A 128 -8.29 -9.33 3.83
C ALA A 128 -9.34 -9.20 2.73
N ALA A 129 -9.03 -9.68 1.52
CA ALA A 129 -9.96 -9.61 0.40
C ALA A 129 -11.24 -10.39 0.70
N LYS A 130 -11.10 -11.58 1.28
CA LYS A 130 -12.26 -12.41 1.66
C LYS A 130 -13.10 -11.74 2.72
N GLN A 131 -12.48 -11.15 3.72
CA GLN A 131 -13.20 -10.48 4.80
C GLN A 131 -13.94 -9.24 4.30
N LEU A 132 -13.33 -8.44 3.45
CA LEU A 132 -13.95 -7.25 2.89
C LEU A 132 -15.13 -7.61 1.97
N GLU A 133 -15.00 -8.68 1.21
CA GLU A 133 -16.08 -9.19 0.38
C GLU A 133 -17.28 -9.63 1.23
N SER A 134 -17.02 -10.33 2.34
CA SER A 134 -18.08 -10.81 3.23
C SER A 134 -18.79 -9.69 3.98
N ALA A 135 -18.16 -8.54 4.14
CA ALA A 135 -18.72 -7.41 4.87
C ALA A 135 -19.74 -6.60 4.06
N GLU A 136 -19.82 -6.85 2.76
CA GLU A 136 -20.75 -6.14 1.87
C GLU A 136 -22.18 -6.62 1.99
#